data_18f5144a9e9e586b3a7dbd0ebcf3eec3
#
_entry.id   18f5144a9e9e586b3a7dbd0ebcf3eec3
#
_cell.length_a   1.000
_cell.length_b   1.000
_cell.length_c   1.000
_cell.angle_alpha   90.00
_cell.angle_beta   90.00
_cell.angle_gamma   90.00
#
_symmetry.space_group_name_H-M   'P 1'
#
loop_
_entity.id
_entity.type
_entity.pdbx_description
1 polymer ?
#
loop_
_entity_poly.entity_id
_entity_poly.type
_entity_poly.pdbx_seq_one_letter_code
_entity_poly.pdbx_strand_id
1 'polypeptide(L)'
;MDLKLKDKVILVSGGAKGIGEGIVKVLAAEGAIPVIIGRNEADNLKTLQAVEASGGTAFQIRAELTQPEECEKVIRLTLEKFGRIDSLVNNAGVNDGVGLENGSYEGFVSSLHKNVIHYYLLAHHA
;
A
#
# COMPACT_ATOMS: atom_id res chain seq x y z
N MET A 1 -17.85 -0.14 18.11
CA MET A 1 -17.89 -1.48 17.52
C MET A 1 -16.49 -2.08 17.58
N ASP A 2 -16.38 -3.30 18.07
CA ASP A 2 -15.08 -3.98 18.07
C ASP A 2 -14.91 -4.74 16.76
N LEU A 3 -14.00 -4.25 15.90
CA LEU A 3 -13.69 -4.85 14.62
C LEU A 3 -12.62 -5.95 14.72
N LYS A 4 -12.09 -6.16 15.92
CA LYS A 4 -11.05 -7.17 16.21
C LYS A 4 -9.80 -7.00 15.36
N LEU A 5 -9.43 -5.74 15.14
CA LEU A 5 -8.27 -5.37 14.33
C LEU A 5 -6.98 -5.18 15.15
N LYS A 6 -7.07 -5.25 16.48
CA LYS A 6 -5.91 -5.03 17.33
C LYS A 6 -4.76 -5.96 16.93
N ASP A 7 -3.60 -5.36 16.72
CA ASP A 7 -2.33 -6.02 16.35
C ASP A 7 -2.36 -6.75 14.98
N LYS A 8 -3.41 -6.55 14.19
CA LYS A 8 -3.47 -7.12 12.84
C LYS A 8 -2.56 -6.34 11.90
N VAL A 9 -1.76 -7.05 11.12
CA VAL A 9 -0.83 -6.47 10.15
C VAL A 9 -1.55 -6.36 8.81
N ILE A 10 -1.72 -5.12 8.34
CA ILE A 10 -2.53 -4.83 7.16
C ILE A 10 -1.71 -4.01 6.17
N LEU A 11 -1.44 -4.58 5.00
CA LEU A 11 -0.74 -3.87 3.93
C LEU A 11 -1.69 -2.86 3.27
N VAL A 12 -1.21 -1.63 3.05
CA VAL A 12 -1.98 -0.60 2.34
C VAL A 12 -1.13 -0.04 1.21
N SER A 13 -1.37 -0.48 -0.01
CA SER A 13 -0.67 0.09 -1.16
C SER A 13 -1.21 1.50 -1.44
N GLY A 14 -0.30 2.44 -1.73
CA GLY A 14 -0.68 3.84 -1.86
C GLY A 14 -1.10 4.47 -0.53
N GLY A 15 -0.55 3.99 0.59
CA GLY A 15 -0.96 4.40 1.93
C GLY A 15 -0.46 5.75 2.41
N ALA A 16 0.38 6.43 1.62
CA ALA A 16 1.01 7.68 2.05
C ALA A 16 0.19 8.94 1.75
N LYS A 17 -0.80 8.86 0.88
CA LYS A 17 -1.56 10.03 0.43
C LYS A 17 -3.03 9.69 0.19
N GLY A 18 -3.88 10.73 0.18
CA GLY A 18 -5.26 10.63 -0.24
C GLY A 18 -6.07 9.59 0.52
N ILE A 19 -6.78 8.76 -0.24
CA ILE A 19 -7.64 7.70 0.34
C ILE A 19 -6.82 6.71 1.14
N GLY A 20 -5.66 6.30 0.63
CA GLY A 20 -4.78 5.35 1.33
C GLY A 20 -4.30 5.86 2.67
N GLU A 21 -3.93 7.13 2.76
CA GLU A 21 -3.55 7.77 4.03
C GLU A 21 -4.71 7.74 5.03
N GLY A 22 -5.93 8.03 4.56
CA GLY A 22 -7.12 7.93 5.40
C GLY A 22 -7.35 6.53 5.94
N ILE A 23 -7.19 5.52 5.09
CA ILE A 23 -7.30 4.11 5.49
C ILE A 23 -6.26 3.77 6.56
N VAL A 24 -5.01 4.16 6.35
CA VAL A 24 -3.91 3.93 7.30
C VAL A 24 -4.24 4.51 8.67
N LYS A 25 -4.69 5.76 8.71
CA LYS A 25 -5.01 6.44 9.97
C LYS A 25 -6.16 5.79 10.72
N VAL A 26 -7.21 5.38 10.01
CA VAL A 26 -8.35 4.69 10.62
C VAL A 26 -7.95 3.32 11.15
N LEU A 27 -7.19 2.55 10.37
CA LEU A 27 -6.72 1.24 10.81
C LEU A 27 -5.86 1.35 12.09
N ALA A 28 -4.95 2.32 12.12
CA ALA A 28 -4.11 2.55 13.28
C ALA A 28 -4.95 2.94 14.52
N ALA A 29 -5.96 3.79 14.33
CA ALA A 29 -6.86 4.19 15.40
C ALA A 29 -7.65 3.00 15.96
N GLU A 30 -7.92 1.98 15.14
CA GLU A 30 -8.59 0.76 15.55
C GLU A 30 -7.62 -0.29 16.13
N GLY A 31 -6.36 0.07 16.32
CA GLY A 31 -5.34 -0.80 16.93
C GLY A 31 -4.63 -1.73 15.98
N ALA A 32 -4.90 -1.66 14.67
CA ALA A 32 -4.16 -2.42 13.67
C ALA A 32 -2.76 -1.84 13.46
N ILE A 33 -1.92 -2.58 12.76
CA ILE A 33 -0.58 -2.14 12.35
C ILE A 33 -0.59 -2.02 10.82
N PRO A 34 -0.92 -0.85 10.28
CA PRO A 34 -0.86 -0.66 8.84
C PRO A 34 0.58 -0.59 8.35
N VAL A 35 0.84 -1.23 7.21
CA VAL A 35 2.11 -1.14 6.50
C VAL A 35 1.89 -0.21 5.30
N ILE A 36 2.51 0.96 5.36
CA ILE A 36 2.40 2.01 4.35
C ILE A 36 3.33 1.68 3.19
N ILE A 37 2.78 1.43 2.02
CA ILE A 37 3.55 1.12 0.82
C ILE A 37 3.40 2.27 -0.17
N GLY A 38 4.49 2.91 -0.48
CA GLY A 38 4.52 4.01 -1.43
C GLY A 38 5.91 4.20 -2.00
N ARG A 39 5.99 4.84 -3.16
CA ARG A 39 7.27 5.04 -3.87
C ARG A 39 8.07 6.24 -3.37
N ASN A 40 7.45 7.15 -2.64
CA ASN A 40 8.12 8.33 -2.08
C ASN A 40 8.31 8.14 -0.58
N GLU A 41 9.55 7.94 -0.16
CA GLU A 41 9.86 7.67 1.23
C GLU A 41 9.51 8.83 2.16
N ALA A 42 9.70 10.08 1.72
CA ALA A 42 9.36 11.24 2.54
C ALA A 42 7.86 11.30 2.84
N ASP A 43 7.02 10.99 1.85
CA ASP A 43 5.57 10.92 2.05
C ASP A 43 5.18 9.78 2.97
N ASN A 44 5.82 8.62 2.82
CA ASN A 44 5.59 7.46 3.69
C ASN A 44 5.94 7.81 5.15
N LEU A 45 7.08 8.43 5.37
CA LEU A 45 7.54 8.82 6.71
C LEU A 45 6.63 9.86 7.34
N LYS A 46 6.11 10.79 6.56
CA LYS A 46 5.18 11.80 7.06
C LYS A 46 3.91 11.15 7.61
N THR A 47 3.35 10.19 6.88
CA THR A 47 2.16 9.45 7.33
C THR A 47 2.47 8.57 8.53
N LEU A 48 3.63 7.90 8.53
CA LEU A 48 4.08 7.11 9.67
C LEU A 48 4.18 7.96 10.94
N GLN A 49 4.80 9.14 10.84
CA GLN A 49 4.95 10.06 11.98
C GLN A 49 3.59 10.54 12.49
N ALA A 50 2.63 10.79 11.59
CA ALA A 50 1.28 11.19 12.00
C ALA A 50 0.58 10.07 12.80
N VAL A 51 0.75 8.81 12.39
CA VAL A 51 0.22 7.65 13.12
C VAL A 51 0.86 7.56 14.51
N GLU A 52 2.18 7.66 14.58
CA GLU A 52 2.91 7.57 15.84
C GLU A 52 2.54 8.72 16.79
N ALA A 53 2.36 9.93 16.27
CA ALA A 53 1.95 11.09 17.05
C ALA A 53 0.55 10.91 17.67
N SER A 54 -0.29 10.11 17.05
CA SER A 54 -1.63 9.77 17.56
C SER A 54 -1.61 8.55 18.49
N GLY A 55 -0.44 8.01 18.80
CA GLY A 55 -0.30 6.86 19.71
C GLY A 55 -0.44 5.51 19.01
N GLY A 56 -0.55 5.47 17.68
CA GLY A 56 -0.64 4.24 16.91
C GLY A 56 0.71 3.65 16.52
N THR A 57 0.67 2.49 15.89
CA THR A 57 1.84 1.78 15.38
C THR A 57 1.66 1.57 13.88
N ALA A 58 2.71 1.82 13.10
CA ALA A 58 2.72 1.58 11.67
C ALA A 58 4.14 1.23 11.22
N PHE A 59 4.26 0.78 9.99
CA PHE A 59 5.54 0.52 9.34
C PHE A 59 5.45 1.07 7.92
N GLN A 60 6.58 1.44 7.33
CA GLN A 60 6.57 1.91 5.96
C GLN A 60 7.60 1.17 5.12
N ILE A 61 7.26 0.97 3.85
CA ILE A 61 8.17 0.36 2.87
C ILE A 61 8.12 1.21 1.61
N ARG A 62 9.28 1.69 1.19
CA ARG A 62 9.41 2.34 -0.10
C ARG A 62 9.45 1.27 -1.18
N ALA A 63 8.54 1.32 -2.13
CA ALA A 63 8.48 0.36 -3.22
C ALA A 63 7.85 0.96 -4.47
N GLU A 64 8.41 0.62 -5.63
CA GLU A 64 7.85 0.94 -6.94
C GLU A 64 7.08 -0.28 -7.44
N LEU A 65 5.75 -0.25 -7.26
CA LEU A 65 4.90 -1.41 -7.50
C LEU A 65 4.74 -1.79 -8.98
N THR A 66 5.21 -0.95 -9.90
CA THR A 66 5.27 -1.33 -11.32
C THR A 66 6.36 -2.35 -11.61
N GLN A 67 7.24 -2.61 -10.65
CA GLN A 67 8.31 -3.60 -10.75
C GLN A 67 7.91 -4.87 -9.99
N PRO A 68 7.81 -6.03 -10.66
CA PRO A 68 7.36 -7.26 -10.00
C PRO A 68 8.20 -7.66 -8.78
N GLU A 69 9.51 -7.48 -8.83
CA GLU A 69 10.41 -7.79 -7.72
C GLU A 69 10.17 -6.90 -6.51
N GLU A 70 9.66 -5.67 -6.71
CA GLU A 70 9.32 -4.77 -5.61
C GLU A 70 8.06 -5.24 -4.88
N CYS A 71 7.11 -5.85 -5.60
CA CYS A 71 5.93 -6.43 -4.97
C CYS A 71 6.31 -7.59 -4.05
N GLU A 72 7.22 -8.46 -4.50
CA GLU A 72 7.74 -9.56 -3.67
C GLU A 72 8.50 -9.02 -2.45
N LYS A 73 9.31 -7.99 -2.66
CA LYS A 73 10.06 -7.34 -1.59
C LYS A 73 9.15 -6.84 -0.46
N VAL A 74 8.03 -6.22 -0.81
CA VAL A 74 7.06 -5.71 0.17
C VAL A 74 6.59 -6.84 1.09
N ILE A 75 6.21 -7.96 0.51
CA ILE A 75 5.72 -9.12 1.27
C ILE A 75 6.84 -9.68 2.15
N ARG A 76 8.03 -9.87 1.58
CA ARG A 76 9.19 -10.40 2.30
C ARG A 76 9.55 -9.52 3.51
N LEU A 77 9.67 -8.22 3.31
CA LEU A 77 10.03 -7.29 4.39
C LEU A 77 8.97 -7.25 5.49
N THR A 78 7.69 -7.32 5.13
CA THR A 78 6.61 -7.35 6.11
C THR A 78 6.68 -8.62 6.96
N LEU A 79 6.90 -9.78 6.32
CA LEU A 79 7.03 -11.05 7.04
C LEU A 79 8.27 -11.10 7.91
N GLU A 80 9.39 -10.54 7.46
CA GLU A 80 10.61 -10.43 8.26
C GLU A 80 10.37 -9.58 9.52
N LYS A 81 9.60 -8.49 9.39
CA LYS A 81 9.35 -7.57 10.50
C LYS A 81 8.32 -8.10 11.49
N PHE A 82 7.20 -8.65 11.00
CA PHE A 82 6.04 -8.98 11.83
C PHE A 82 5.72 -10.47 11.90
N GLY A 83 6.23 -11.27 10.97
CA GLY A 83 5.95 -12.71 10.93
C GLY A 83 4.55 -13.07 10.45
N ARG A 84 3.74 -12.08 10.03
CA ARG A 84 2.35 -12.31 9.63
C ARG A 84 1.85 -11.21 8.70
N ILE A 85 0.87 -11.54 7.90
CA ILE A 85 0.07 -10.59 7.11
C ILE A 85 -1.38 -11.03 7.28
N ASP A 86 -2.23 -10.15 7.79
CA ASP A 86 -3.63 -10.48 8.04
C ASP A 86 -4.56 -9.99 6.94
N SER A 87 -4.19 -8.91 6.26
CA SER A 87 -5.02 -8.35 5.19
C SER A 87 -4.18 -7.50 4.23
N LEU A 88 -4.72 -7.28 3.04
CA LEU A 88 -4.14 -6.43 2.01
C LEU A 88 -5.21 -5.48 1.49
N VAL A 89 -4.91 -4.17 1.49
CA VAL A 89 -5.75 -3.15 0.87
C VAL A 89 -5.04 -2.70 -0.41
N ASN A 90 -5.56 -3.11 -1.54
CA ASN A 90 -5.08 -2.71 -2.86
C ASN A 90 -5.68 -1.36 -3.23
N ASN A 91 -4.96 -0.28 -2.94
CA ASN A 91 -5.43 1.08 -3.13
C ASN A 91 -4.56 1.87 -4.13
N ALA A 92 -3.30 1.51 -4.31
CA ALA A 92 -2.40 2.26 -5.18
C ALA A 92 -2.91 2.30 -6.63
N GLY A 93 -2.83 3.46 -7.26
CA GLY A 93 -3.25 3.63 -8.65
C GLY A 93 -3.12 5.08 -9.06
N VAL A 94 -3.18 5.31 -10.37
CA VAL A 94 -3.10 6.65 -10.94
C VAL A 94 -4.09 6.77 -12.09
N ASN A 95 -4.63 7.97 -12.27
CA ASN A 95 -5.38 8.31 -13.49
C ASN A 95 -4.36 8.91 -14.47
N ASP A 96 -3.95 8.14 -15.46
CA ASP A 96 -2.92 8.54 -16.42
C ASP A 96 -3.52 9.02 -17.75
N GLY A 97 -4.84 9.17 -17.83
CA GLY A 97 -5.52 9.80 -18.96
C GLY A 97 -5.55 8.96 -20.24
N VAL A 98 -5.30 7.66 -20.15
CA VAL A 98 -5.36 6.75 -21.31
C VAL A 98 -6.81 6.49 -21.68
N GLY A 99 -7.27 7.06 -22.79
CA GLY A 99 -8.64 6.90 -23.27
C GLY A 99 -8.70 6.11 -24.59
N LEU A 100 -9.92 5.88 -25.07
CA LEU A 100 -10.11 5.12 -26.30
C LEU A 100 -9.59 5.87 -27.53
N GLU A 101 -9.81 7.19 -27.59
CA GLU A 101 -9.41 7.99 -28.75
C GLU A 101 -7.93 8.34 -28.75
N ASN A 102 -7.39 8.71 -27.58
CA ASN A 102 -6.03 9.23 -27.46
C ASN A 102 -5.04 8.22 -26.87
N GLY A 103 -5.48 6.98 -26.63
CA GLY A 103 -4.64 5.95 -26.08
C GLY A 103 -3.81 5.22 -27.14
N SER A 104 -2.96 4.32 -26.67
CA SER A 104 -2.13 3.45 -27.48
C SER A 104 -1.98 2.10 -26.79
N TYR A 105 -1.46 1.11 -27.51
CA TYR A 105 -1.15 -0.19 -26.91
C TYR A 105 -0.17 -0.03 -25.74
N GLU A 106 0.91 0.69 -25.97
CA GLU A 106 1.94 0.92 -24.95
C GLU A 106 1.40 1.68 -23.76
N GLY A 107 0.58 2.71 -23.99
CA GLY A 107 -0.07 3.48 -22.93
C GLY A 107 -1.02 2.62 -22.11
N PHE A 108 -1.81 1.78 -22.78
CA PHE A 108 -2.73 0.87 -22.09
C PHE A 108 -1.99 -0.15 -21.21
N VAL A 109 -0.94 -0.78 -21.76
CA VAL A 109 -0.14 -1.74 -21.00
C VAL A 109 0.53 -1.06 -19.80
N SER A 110 1.08 0.14 -20.00
CA SER A 110 1.66 0.93 -18.91
C SER A 110 0.63 1.23 -17.83
N SER A 111 -0.59 1.55 -18.22
CA SER A 111 -1.68 1.81 -17.27
C SER A 111 -2.03 0.56 -16.47
N LEU A 112 -2.01 -0.63 -17.09
CA LEU A 112 -2.22 -1.88 -16.36
C LEU A 112 -1.13 -2.11 -15.29
N HIS A 113 0.13 -1.81 -15.60
CA HIS A 113 1.22 -1.90 -14.63
C HIS A 113 1.05 -0.93 -13.47
N LYS A 114 0.53 0.26 -13.73
CA LYS A 114 0.34 1.28 -12.69
C LYS A 114 -0.89 1.03 -11.82
N ASN A 115 -1.88 0.27 -12.30
CA ASN A 115 -3.20 0.22 -11.65
C ASN A 115 -3.71 -1.18 -11.30
N VAL A 116 -3.25 -2.24 -11.96
CA VAL A 116 -3.88 -3.56 -11.83
C VAL A 116 -2.88 -4.67 -11.52
N ILE A 117 -1.78 -4.73 -12.23
CA ILE A 117 -0.86 -5.88 -12.15
C ILE A 117 -0.31 -6.06 -10.72
N HIS A 118 0.04 -4.96 -10.06
CA HIS A 118 0.55 -5.04 -8.69
C HIS A 118 -0.51 -5.51 -7.69
N TYR A 119 -1.80 -5.34 -7.97
CA TYR A 119 -2.86 -5.90 -7.14
C TYR A 119 -2.76 -7.42 -7.08
N TYR A 120 -2.60 -8.03 -8.24
CA TYR A 120 -2.41 -9.48 -8.33
C TYR A 120 -1.10 -9.91 -7.66
N LEU A 121 0.00 -9.23 -7.95
CA LEU A 121 1.32 -9.64 -7.45
C LEU A 121 1.41 -9.53 -5.93
N LEU A 122 0.89 -8.47 -5.34
CA LEU A 122 0.86 -8.34 -3.88
C LEU A 122 0.02 -9.45 -3.24
N ALA A 123 -1.15 -9.73 -3.79
CA ALA A 123 -2.00 -10.79 -3.29
C ALA A 123 -1.37 -12.18 -3.47
N HIS A 124 -0.67 -12.38 -4.59
CA HIS A 124 -0.02 -13.65 -4.91
C HIS A 124 1.11 -13.97 -3.92
N HIS A 125 1.92 -12.97 -3.57
CA HIS A 125 3.05 -13.17 -2.67
C HIS A 125 2.67 -13.14 -1.19
N ALA A 126 1.53 -12.56 -0.88
CA ALA A 126 1.06 -12.40 0.50
C ALA A 126 0.71 -13.72 1.20
#